data_bb3a1137a4c9d229adb2eb2a877c9425
#
_entry.id   bb3a1137a4c9d229adb2eb2a877c9425
#
_cell.length_a   1.000
_cell.length_b   1.000
_cell.length_c   1.000
_cell.angle_alpha   90.00
_cell.angle_beta   90.00
_cell.angle_gamma   90.00
#
_symmetry.space_group_name_H-M   'P 1'
#
loop_
_entity.id
_entity.type
_entity.pdbx_description
1 polymer ?
#
loop_
_entity_poly.entity_id
_entity_poly.type
_entity_poly.pdbx_seq_one_letter_code
_entity_poly.pdbx_strand_id
1 'polypeptide(L)'
;MNELLTLQEKNEGDFFYREAIKKLRANIQFSGKRNKIIMITSVFSGEGKSEVSVHLAEEMANAGKKVLYVDADIRKSVFLDRYGITGEYVGLSDFLSGQVDRVDLIIHPTSFGGMDVILTGHDAPNPAEMLGDTQFKTLLEMESQRYDYVFVDTPPLGQVIDAALVGQFCHGAVLVIESGAVSRQDAVRVRDQIEKSGCKVLGAVLNRVSRGSGKGYYGSKYGRYGKYGKYSRYDKYGKYGI
;
A
#
# COMPACT_ATOMS: atom_id res chain seq x y z
N MET A 1 22.53 -12.25 3.58
CA MET A 1 21.31 -12.40 2.74
C MET A 1 20.20 -12.69 3.72
N ASN A 2 19.18 -11.85 3.79
CA ASN A 2 18.10 -12.02 4.74
C ASN A 2 17.26 -13.25 4.38
N GLU A 3 16.60 -13.84 5.38
CA GLU A 3 15.74 -15.00 5.21
C GLU A 3 14.49 -14.60 4.38
N LEU A 4 14.02 -15.53 3.55
CA LEU A 4 12.81 -15.33 2.74
C LEU A 4 11.57 -15.32 3.63
N LEU A 5 10.85 -14.21 3.66
CA LEU A 5 9.59 -14.10 4.39
C LEU A 5 8.47 -14.80 3.60
N THR A 6 7.94 -15.87 4.17
CA THR A 6 6.77 -16.55 3.60
C THR A 6 5.50 -15.82 4.04
N LEU A 7 4.90 -15.06 3.15
CA LEU A 7 3.67 -14.34 3.39
C LEU A 7 2.47 -15.27 3.13
N GLN A 8 1.73 -15.59 4.18
CA GLN A 8 0.51 -16.39 4.07
C GLN A 8 -0.70 -15.46 3.96
N GLU A 9 -1.30 -15.40 2.79
CA GLU A 9 -2.56 -14.69 2.62
C GLU A 9 -3.69 -15.38 3.38
N LYS A 10 -4.23 -14.71 4.39
CA LYS A 10 -5.42 -15.19 5.12
C LYS A 10 -6.72 -14.93 4.35
N ASN A 11 -6.71 -14.08 3.32
CA ASN A 11 -7.91 -13.70 2.57
C ASN A 11 -7.55 -13.14 1.19
N GLU A 12 -7.63 -13.96 0.15
CA GLU A 12 -7.32 -13.55 -1.24
C GLU A 12 -8.29 -12.52 -1.83
N GLY A 13 -9.29 -12.10 -1.09
CA GLY A 13 -10.37 -11.26 -1.61
C GLY A 13 -11.25 -11.97 -2.64
N ASP A 14 -12.44 -11.42 -2.88
CA ASP A 14 -13.30 -11.92 -3.95
C ASP A 14 -12.80 -11.47 -5.34
N PHE A 15 -13.36 -12.06 -6.39
CA PHE A 15 -13.03 -11.71 -7.79
C PHE A 15 -13.08 -10.20 -8.05
N PHE A 16 -14.03 -9.50 -7.49
CA PHE A 16 -14.22 -8.06 -7.74
C PHE A 16 -13.19 -7.20 -7.00
N TYR A 17 -12.77 -7.63 -5.82
CA TYR A 17 -11.69 -6.99 -5.09
C TYR A 17 -10.38 -7.09 -5.90
N ARG A 18 -10.03 -8.29 -6.37
CA ARG A 18 -8.86 -8.51 -7.23
C ARG A 18 -8.90 -7.66 -8.51
N GLU A 19 -10.06 -7.58 -9.17
CA GLU A 19 -10.23 -6.71 -10.34
C GLU A 19 -10.11 -5.21 -9.98
N ALA A 20 -10.53 -4.80 -8.79
CA ALA A 20 -10.35 -3.43 -8.31
C ALA A 20 -8.86 -3.11 -8.07
N ILE A 21 -8.09 -4.03 -7.50
CA ILE A 21 -6.63 -3.88 -7.31
C ILE A 21 -5.91 -3.81 -8.66
N LYS A 22 -6.29 -4.64 -9.66
CA LYS A 22 -5.75 -4.54 -11.03
C LYS A 22 -6.03 -3.17 -11.68
N LYS A 23 -7.23 -2.63 -11.47
CA LYS A 23 -7.56 -1.26 -11.94
C LYS A 23 -6.74 -0.21 -11.22
N LEU A 24 -6.57 -0.34 -9.91
CA LEU A 24 -5.73 0.56 -9.13
C LEU A 24 -4.28 0.54 -9.64
N ARG A 25 -3.71 -0.66 -9.87
CA ARG A 25 -2.40 -0.83 -10.51
C ARG A 25 -2.31 -0.07 -11.84
N ALA A 26 -3.28 -0.29 -12.74
CA ALA A 26 -3.28 0.38 -14.03
C ALA A 26 -3.33 1.92 -13.89
N ASN A 27 -4.16 2.44 -12.97
CA ASN A 27 -4.26 3.88 -12.71
C ASN A 27 -2.93 4.46 -12.18
N ILE A 28 -2.24 3.75 -11.29
CA ILE A 28 -0.92 4.14 -10.81
C ILE A 28 0.09 4.18 -11.97
N GLN A 29 0.10 3.16 -12.81
CA GLN A 29 0.99 3.14 -13.98
C GLN A 29 0.71 4.29 -14.97
N PHE A 30 -0.56 4.67 -15.13
CA PHE A 30 -0.96 5.81 -15.98
C PHE A 30 -0.70 7.18 -15.32
N SER A 31 -0.52 7.24 -14.00
CA SER A 31 -0.24 8.51 -13.30
C SER A 31 1.12 9.13 -13.67
N GLY A 32 2.01 8.36 -14.28
CA GLY A 32 3.29 8.82 -14.83
C GLY A 32 4.49 8.00 -14.34
N LYS A 33 5.46 7.80 -15.23
CA LYS A 33 6.68 6.99 -14.98
C LYS A 33 7.59 7.55 -13.87
N ARG A 34 7.43 8.82 -13.51
CA ARG A 34 8.20 9.48 -12.44
C ARG A 34 7.66 9.18 -11.04
N ASN A 35 6.41 8.73 -10.95
CA ASN A 35 5.77 8.41 -9.66
C ASN A 35 6.21 7.01 -9.20
N LYS A 36 7.44 6.92 -8.69
CA LYS A 36 8.02 5.67 -8.20
C LYS A 36 7.82 5.47 -6.70
N ILE A 37 8.04 6.51 -5.88
CA ILE A 37 7.83 6.48 -4.43
C ILE A 37 6.40 6.94 -4.17
N ILE A 38 5.54 6.01 -3.73
CA ILE A 38 4.11 6.25 -3.56
C ILE A 38 3.71 5.96 -2.13
N MET A 39 3.30 7.01 -1.42
CA MET A 39 2.74 6.91 -0.08
C MET A 39 1.30 6.41 -0.13
N ILE A 40 0.96 5.52 0.80
CA ILE A 40 -0.41 5.08 1.02
C ILE A 40 -0.79 5.43 2.46
N THR A 41 -1.85 6.21 2.61
CA THR A 41 -2.36 6.65 3.91
C THR A 41 -3.88 6.59 3.95
N SER A 42 -4.47 6.87 5.11
CA SER A 42 -5.92 6.92 5.31
C SER A 42 -6.31 8.09 6.23
N VAL A 43 -7.61 8.31 6.40
CA VAL A 43 -8.10 9.31 7.35
C VAL A 43 -8.03 8.76 8.76
N PHE A 44 -8.57 7.56 8.99
CA PHE A 44 -8.60 6.91 10.30
C PHE A 44 -7.94 5.53 10.27
N SER A 45 -7.65 5.00 11.45
CA SER A 45 -7.21 3.60 11.61
C SER A 45 -8.34 2.64 11.22
N GLY A 46 -7.97 1.50 10.66
CA GLY A 46 -8.94 0.44 10.34
C GLY A 46 -9.59 0.53 8.95
N GLU A 47 -9.30 1.53 8.14
CA GLU A 47 -9.89 1.70 6.79
C GLU A 47 -9.39 0.70 5.73
N GLY A 48 -8.49 -0.22 6.12
CA GLY A 48 -7.92 -1.24 5.22
C GLY A 48 -6.75 -0.76 4.38
N LYS A 49 -6.09 0.33 4.77
CA LYS A 49 -4.93 0.93 4.13
C LYS A 49 -3.83 -0.11 3.82
N SER A 50 -3.33 -0.80 4.85
CA SER A 50 -2.24 -1.77 4.73
C SER A 50 -2.62 -2.99 3.87
N GLU A 51 -3.90 -3.39 3.87
CA GLU A 51 -4.40 -4.44 3.00
C GLU A 51 -4.37 -4.01 1.52
N VAL A 52 -4.90 -2.82 1.22
CA VAL A 52 -4.87 -2.27 -0.14
C VAL A 52 -3.44 -2.06 -0.62
N SER A 53 -2.54 -1.56 0.24
CA SER A 53 -1.16 -1.26 -0.13
C SER A 53 -0.34 -2.51 -0.44
N VAL A 54 -0.48 -3.57 0.35
CA VAL A 54 0.23 -4.84 0.09
C VAL A 54 -0.30 -5.52 -1.17
N HIS A 55 -1.64 -5.64 -1.33
CA HIS A 55 -2.20 -6.25 -2.53
C HIS A 55 -1.87 -5.45 -3.81
N LEU A 56 -1.74 -4.12 -3.71
CA LEU A 56 -1.25 -3.31 -4.82
C LEU A 56 0.22 -3.61 -5.13
N ALA A 57 1.07 -3.73 -4.11
CA ALA A 57 2.48 -4.06 -4.26
C ALA A 57 2.66 -5.45 -4.89
N GLU A 58 1.92 -6.44 -4.42
CA GLU A 58 1.88 -7.79 -4.97
C GLU A 58 1.41 -7.80 -6.44
N GLU A 59 0.31 -7.10 -6.74
CA GLU A 59 -0.22 -7.04 -8.11
C GLU A 59 0.74 -6.33 -9.07
N MET A 60 1.55 -5.36 -8.59
CA MET A 60 2.64 -4.78 -9.37
C MET A 60 3.76 -5.80 -9.61
N ALA A 61 4.14 -6.57 -8.59
CA ALA A 61 5.16 -7.62 -8.71
C ALA A 61 4.72 -8.72 -9.67
N ASN A 62 3.46 -9.18 -9.56
CA ASN A 62 2.86 -10.15 -10.49
C ASN A 62 2.82 -9.64 -11.94
N ALA A 63 2.79 -8.33 -12.14
CA ALA A 63 2.91 -7.68 -13.45
C ALA A 63 4.38 -7.50 -13.91
N GLY A 64 5.34 -8.16 -13.26
CA GLY A 64 6.76 -8.17 -13.62
C GLY A 64 7.53 -6.92 -13.19
N LYS A 65 7.04 -6.16 -12.19
CA LYS A 65 7.73 -5.02 -11.61
C LYS A 65 8.56 -5.43 -10.41
N LYS A 66 9.72 -4.80 -10.23
CA LYS A 66 10.47 -4.84 -8.99
C LYS A 66 9.85 -3.88 -7.98
N VAL A 67 9.38 -4.37 -6.85
CA VAL A 67 8.64 -3.59 -5.87
C VAL A 67 9.32 -3.68 -4.51
N LEU A 68 9.47 -2.54 -3.86
CA LEU A 68 9.79 -2.45 -2.44
C LEU A 68 8.56 -1.96 -1.69
N TYR A 69 8.11 -2.75 -0.72
CA TYR A 69 7.10 -2.34 0.24
C TYR A 69 7.80 -1.88 1.52
N VAL A 70 7.48 -0.68 2.00
CA VAL A 70 8.04 -0.12 3.23
C VAL A 70 6.92 0.07 4.24
N ASP A 71 6.95 -0.70 5.32
CA ASP A 71 6.05 -0.51 6.45
C ASP A 71 6.57 0.63 7.33
N ALA A 72 6.05 1.83 7.08
CA ALA A 72 6.40 3.03 7.83
C ALA A 72 5.39 3.36 8.95
N ASP A 73 4.42 2.47 9.25
CA ASP A 73 3.59 2.58 10.45
C ASP A 73 4.35 2.03 11.67
N ILE A 74 5.51 2.64 11.95
CA ILE A 74 6.39 2.25 13.06
C ILE A 74 5.79 2.51 14.46
N ARG A 75 4.54 3.00 14.52
CA ARG A 75 3.76 3.13 15.76
C ARG A 75 2.92 1.90 16.06
N LYS A 76 2.32 1.32 15.02
CA LYS A 76 1.37 0.22 15.16
C LYS A 76 1.24 -0.57 13.87
N SER A 77 2.32 -1.23 13.47
CA SER A 77 2.25 -2.15 12.36
C SER A 77 1.31 -3.32 12.64
N VAL A 78 0.61 -3.73 11.60
CA VAL A 78 -0.20 -4.96 11.59
C VAL A 78 0.34 -5.98 10.58
N PHE A 79 1.49 -5.69 9.96
CA PHE A 79 2.03 -6.50 8.87
C PHE A 79 2.42 -7.90 9.34
N LEU A 80 3.23 -8.00 10.39
CA LEU A 80 3.69 -9.29 10.93
C LEU A 80 2.51 -10.18 11.36
N ASP A 81 1.57 -9.61 12.12
CA ASP A 81 0.38 -10.33 12.59
C ASP A 81 -0.51 -10.79 11.44
N ARG A 82 -0.68 -9.94 10.43
CA ARG A 82 -1.51 -10.22 9.26
C ARG A 82 -0.99 -11.41 8.47
N TYR A 83 0.31 -11.47 8.24
CA TYR A 83 0.93 -12.51 7.44
C TYR A 83 1.45 -13.69 8.25
N GLY A 84 1.21 -13.69 9.57
CA GLY A 84 1.63 -14.78 10.47
C GLY A 84 3.14 -14.94 10.57
N ILE A 85 3.87 -13.84 10.40
CA ILE A 85 5.32 -13.81 10.50
C ILE A 85 5.68 -13.77 11.99
N THR A 86 6.46 -14.74 12.44
CA THR A 86 6.92 -14.85 13.83
C THR A 86 8.43 -14.69 13.88
N GLY A 87 8.94 -14.06 14.92
CA GLY A 87 10.36 -13.80 15.12
C GLY A 87 10.65 -12.31 15.31
N GLU A 88 11.90 -12.01 15.61
CA GLU A 88 12.40 -10.64 15.69
C GLU A 88 13.12 -10.30 14.38
N TYR A 89 12.76 -9.18 13.78
CA TYR A 89 13.33 -8.72 12.53
C TYR A 89 13.83 -7.30 12.68
N VAL A 90 15.04 -7.04 12.19
CA VAL A 90 15.52 -5.68 12.03
C VAL A 90 14.74 -5.00 10.90
N GLY A 91 14.45 -3.71 11.06
CA GLY A 91 13.62 -3.00 10.13
C GLY A 91 13.91 -1.50 10.07
N LEU A 92 12.90 -0.74 9.66
CA LEU A 92 13.02 0.68 9.41
C LEU A 92 13.48 1.48 10.65
N SER A 93 12.88 1.21 11.81
CA SER A 93 13.22 1.91 13.06
C SER A 93 14.66 1.66 13.50
N ASP A 94 15.15 0.43 13.34
CA ASP A 94 16.54 0.08 13.69
C ASP A 94 17.55 0.81 12.80
N PHE A 95 17.23 0.95 11.52
CA PHE A 95 18.04 1.71 10.58
C PHE A 95 18.00 3.20 10.89
N LEU A 96 16.82 3.77 11.08
CA LEU A 96 16.67 5.22 11.33
C LEU A 96 17.20 5.65 12.71
N SER A 97 17.28 4.73 13.69
CA SER A 97 17.91 4.99 14.98
C SER A 97 19.44 4.79 14.98
N GLY A 98 20.00 4.30 13.87
CA GLY A 98 21.43 4.02 13.76
C GLY A 98 21.87 2.71 14.45
N GLN A 99 20.96 1.86 14.90
CA GLN A 99 21.28 0.53 15.42
C GLN A 99 21.78 -0.40 14.30
N VAL A 100 21.31 -0.16 13.09
CA VAL A 100 21.73 -0.83 11.86
C VAL A 100 22.14 0.25 10.85
N ASP A 101 23.35 0.14 10.29
CA ASP A 101 23.90 1.10 9.34
C ASP A 101 23.81 0.64 7.87
N ARG A 102 23.38 -0.60 7.63
CA ARG A 102 23.34 -1.26 6.33
C ARG A 102 21.89 -1.52 5.89
N VAL A 103 21.51 -0.89 4.78
CA VAL A 103 20.16 -1.01 4.20
C VAL A 103 19.83 -2.45 3.78
N ASP A 104 20.82 -3.21 3.30
CA ASP A 104 20.60 -4.61 2.91
C ASP A 104 20.22 -5.55 4.06
N LEU A 105 20.45 -5.13 5.31
CA LEU A 105 20.03 -5.89 6.48
C LEU A 105 18.54 -5.69 6.85
N ILE A 106 17.92 -4.62 6.38
CA ILE A 106 16.51 -4.33 6.67
C ILE A 106 15.58 -4.65 5.49
N ILE A 107 16.11 -5.01 4.32
CA ILE A 107 15.32 -5.42 3.16
C ILE A 107 15.19 -6.94 3.18
N HIS A 108 13.96 -7.42 3.31
CA HIS A 108 13.64 -8.84 3.36
C HIS A 108 12.95 -9.28 2.08
N PRO A 109 13.47 -10.32 1.39
CA PRO A 109 12.78 -10.90 0.25
C PRO A 109 11.48 -11.60 0.70
N THR A 110 10.46 -11.60 -0.14
CA THR A 110 9.19 -12.25 0.17
C THR A 110 8.85 -13.39 -0.79
N SER A 111 7.92 -14.26 -0.38
CA SER A 111 7.37 -15.32 -1.24
C SER A 111 6.59 -14.77 -2.46
N PHE A 112 6.22 -13.49 -2.45
CA PHE A 112 5.65 -12.81 -3.62
C PHE A 112 6.80 -12.40 -4.56
N GLY A 113 7.04 -13.19 -5.60
CA GLY A 113 8.16 -12.96 -6.50
C GLY A 113 8.21 -11.54 -7.08
N GLY A 114 9.35 -10.87 -6.89
CA GLY A 114 9.56 -9.48 -7.32
C GLY A 114 9.16 -8.41 -6.30
N MET A 115 8.70 -8.80 -5.11
CA MET A 115 8.40 -7.90 -4.00
C MET A 115 9.33 -8.19 -2.82
N ASP A 116 10.05 -7.17 -2.38
CA ASP A 116 10.79 -7.15 -1.13
C ASP A 116 10.10 -6.23 -0.11
N VAL A 117 10.37 -6.42 1.18
CA VAL A 117 9.76 -5.63 2.25
C VAL A 117 10.81 -5.07 3.22
N ILE A 118 10.61 -3.83 3.66
CA ILE A 118 11.20 -3.27 4.87
C ILE A 118 10.12 -3.29 5.94
N LEU A 119 10.35 -4.09 6.99
CA LEU A 119 9.48 -4.16 8.16
C LEU A 119 9.69 -2.95 9.08
N THR A 120 8.80 -2.73 10.05
CA THR A 120 8.93 -1.62 10.99
C THR A 120 10.19 -1.69 11.85
N GLY A 121 10.62 -2.89 12.23
CA GLY A 121 11.70 -3.11 13.20
C GLY A 121 11.19 -3.00 14.65
N HIS A 122 12.12 -2.72 15.57
CA HIS A 122 11.83 -2.59 17.00
C HIS A 122 11.14 -1.27 17.35
N ASP A 123 10.72 -1.13 18.60
CA ASP A 123 10.01 0.06 19.08
C ASP A 123 10.79 1.36 18.81
N ALA A 124 10.10 2.32 18.19
CA ALA A 124 10.66 3.62 17.86
C ALA A 124 10.25 4.66 18.91
N PRO A 125 11.20 5.30 19.62
CA PRO A 125 10.89 6.30 20.65
C PRO A 125 10.27 7.59 20.06
N ASN A 126 10.73 8.03 18.91
CA ASN A 126 10.36 9.29 18.24
C ASN A 126 9.95 9.06 16.78
N PRO A 127 8.83 8.38 16.49
CA PRO A 127 8.45 7.99 15.13
C PRO A 127 8.40 9.15 14.13
N ALA A 128 7.78 10.27 14.50
CA ALA A 128 7.63 11.42 13.61
C ALA A 128 8.98 12.05 13.24
N GLU A 129 9.89 12.17 14.20
CA GLU A 129 11.22 12.74 13.96
C GLU A 129 12.04 11.82 13.05
N MET A 130 12.02 10.51 13.31
CA MET A 130 12.72 9.51 12.51
C MET A 130 12.22 9.49 11.07
N LEU A 131 10.89 9.51 10.86
CA LEU A 131 10.27 9.51 9.53
C LEU A 131 10.43 10.85 8.80
N GLY A 132 10.67 11.95 9.51
CA GLY A 132 10.95 13.27 8.93
C GLY A 132 12.43 13.53 8.62
N ASP A 133 13.34 12.61 8.99
CA ASP A 133 14.76 12.80 8.84
C ASP A 133 15.25 12.59 7.39
N THR A 134 16.36 13.26 7.06
CA THR A 134 17.04 13.15 5.77
C THR A 134 17.56 11.74 5.50
N GLN A 135 17.82 10.94 6.53
CA GLN A 135 18.22 9.54 6.38
C GLN A 135 17.10 8.71 5.74
N PHE A 136 15.83 8.92 6.15
CA PHE A 136 14.70 8.25 5.52
C PHE A 136 14.50 8.71 4.07
N LYS A 137 14.63 10.00 3.80
CA LYS A 137 14.63 10.53 2.43
C LYS A 137 15.67 9.83 1.57
N THR A 138 16.92 9.77 2.05
CA THR A 138 18.03 9.16 1.33
C THR A 138 17.77 7.68 1.05
N LEU A 139 17.24 6.94 2.02
CA LEU A 139 16.83 5.54 1.85
C LEU A 139 15.83 5.39 0.70
N LEU A 140 14.74 6.18 0.70
CA LEU A 140 13.71 6.10 -0.33
C LEU A 140 14.25 6.47 -1.72
N GLU A 141 15.07 7.51 -1.81
CA GLU A 141 15.70 7.94 -3.06
C GLU A 141 16.64 6.87 -3.63
N MET A 142 17.50 6.29 -2.82
CA MET A 142 18.42 5.22 -3.22
C MET A 142 17.65 3.99 -3.71
N GLU A 143 16.65 3.54 -2.95
CA GLU A 143 15.89 2.35 -3.32
C GLU A 143 14.99 2.58 -4.55
N SER A 144 14.53 3.81 -4.80
CA SER A 144 13.81 4.16 -6.03
C SER A 144 14.63 4.00 -7.31
N GLN A 145 15.98 3.88 -7.22
CA GLN A 145 16.84 3.57 -8.36
C GLN A 145 16.92 2.06 -8.62
N ARG A 146 16.71 1.23 -7.59
CA ARG A 146 16.82 -0.23 -7.64
C ARG A 146 15.49 -0.91 -7.95
N TYR A 147 14.38 -0.27 -7.53
CA TYR A 147 13.01 -0.76 -7.71
C TYR A 147 12.25 0.08 -8.73
N ASP A 148 11.27 -0.55 -9.39
CA ASP A 148 10.33 0.15 -10.28
C ASP A 148 9.35 0.99 -9.46
N TYR A 149 8.92 0.46 -8.29
CA TYR A 149 8.02 1.12 -7.35
C TYR A 149 8.48 0.90 -5.90
N VAL A 150 8.33 1.93 -5.08
CA VAL A 150 8.49 1.90 -3.62
C VAL A 150 7.15 2.33 -3.03
N PHE A 151 6.41 1.40 -2.44
CA PHE A 151 5.17 1.71 -1.73
C PHE A 151 5.47 1.91 -0.26
N VAL A 152 5.07 3.06 0.28
CA VAL A 152 5.29 3.43 1.68
C VAL A 152 3.95 3.44 2.40
N ASP A 153 3.70 2.41 3.21
CA ASP A 153 2.51 2.32 4.05
C ASP A 153 2.72 3.13 5.33
N THR A 154 1.88 4.13 5.57
CA THR A 154 2.06 5.11 6.66
C THR A 154 0.91 5.06 7.66
N PRO A 155 1.07 5.59 8.89
CA PRO A 155 -0.06 5.79 9.79
C PRO A 155 -1.16 6.64 9.16
N PRO A 156 -2.40 6.58 9.71
CA PRO A 156 -3.51 7.42 9.26
C PRO A 156 -3.22 8.91 9.46
N LEU A 157 -3.19 9.71 8.40
CA LEU A 157 -2.86 11.14 8.47
C LEU A 157 -3.92 11.97 9.23
N GLY A 158 -5.16 11.49 9.29
CA GLY A 158 -6.19 12.15 10.09
C GLY A 158 -5.97 12.05 11.62
N GLN A 159 -5.05 11.20 12.06
CA GLN A 159 -4.76 10.94 13.47
C GLN A 159 -3.36 11.39 13.91
N VAL A 160 -2.35 11.20 13.06
CA VAL A 160 -0.95 11.56 13.35
C VAL A 160 -0.28 12.22 12.15
N ILE A 161 0.75 13.02 12.41
CA ILE A 161 1.43 13.84 11.41
C ILE A 161 2.39 13.04 10.51
N ASP A 162 2.77 11.86 10.91
CA ASP A 162 3.83 11.04 10.33
C ASP A 162 3.72 10.92 8.80
N ALA A 163 2.51 10.65 8.30
CA ALA A 163 2.28 10.54 6.86
C ALA A 163 2.54 11.86 6.09
N ALA A 164 2.33 13.02 6.72
CA ALA A 164 2.68 14.29 6.08
C ALA A 164 4.19 14.50 6.01
N LEU A 165 4.95 14.02 7.01
CA LEU A 165 6.40 14.06 7.01
C LEU A 165 6.97 13.13 5.93
N VAL A 166 6.47 11.90 5.84
CA VAL A 166 6.82 10.94 4.78
C VAL A 166 6.45 11.47 3.40
N GLY A 167 5.31 12.14 3.28
CA GLY A 167 4.81 12.70 2.02
C GLY A 167 5.80 13.62 1.34
N GLN A 168 6.60 14.39 2.09
CA GLN A 168 7.62 15.29 1.54
C GLN A 168 8.67 14.57 0.67
N PHE A 169 8.84 13.27 0.88
CA PHE A 169 9.82 12.44 0.17
C PHE A 169 9.18 11.55 -0.91
N CYS A 170 7.86 11.62 -1.05
CA CYS A 170 7.10 10.80 -1.98
C CYS A 170 6.75 11.55 -3.27
N HIS A 171 6.74 10.84 -4.39
CA HIS A 171 6.34 11.40 -5.69
C HIS A 171 4.83 11.56 -5.81
N GLY A 172 4.06 10.85 -4.97
CA GLY A 172 2.62 10.93 -4.91
C GLY A 172 2.02 10.10 -3.79
N ALA A 173 0.76 10.35 -3.50
CA ALA A 173 0.01 9.67 -2.45
C ALA A 173 -1.30 9.09 -2.95
N VAL A 174 -1.68 7.94 -2.40
CA VAL A 174 -3.01 7.33 -2.53
C VAL A 174 -3.70 7.41 -1.17
N LEU A 175 -4.90 7.99 -1.14
CA LEU A 175 -5.73 8.09 0.04
C LEU A 175 -6.74 6.93 0.07
N VAL A 176 -6.64 6.03 1.03
CA VAL A 176 -7.61 4.95 1.25
C VAL A 176 -8.71 5.47 2.18
N ILE A 177 -9.98 5.26 1.82
CA ILE A 177 -11.16 5.78 2.52
C ILE A 177 -12.16 4.64 2.67
N GLU A 178 -12.64 4.37 3.88
CA GLU A 178 -13.72 3.43 4.10
C GLU A 178 -15.07 4.02 3.69
N SER A 179 -15.80 3.27 2.86
CA SER A 179 -17.12 3.68 2.37
C SER A 179 -18.12 3.81 3.51
N GLY A 180 -18.73 4.98 3.63
CA GLY A 180 -19.76 5.26 4.63
C GLY A 180 -19.24 5.57 6.04
N ALA A 181 -17.94 5.41 6.31
CA ALA A 181 -17.33 5.67 7.64
C ALA A 181 -16.66 7.05 7.72
N VAL A 182 -16.16 7.58 6.59
CA VAL A 182 -15.43 8.85 6.55
C VAL A 182 -16.31 9.97 5.99
N SER A 183 -16.31 11.12 6.66
CA SER A 183 -16.99 12.30 6.14
C SER A 183 -16.21 12.91 4.97
N ARG A 184 -16.95 13.57 4.03
CA ARG A 184 -16.30 14.30 2.95
C ARG A 184 -15.35 15.39 3.46
N GLN A 185 -15.70 16.03 4.59
CA GLN A 185 -14.88 17.10 5.17
C GLN A 185 -13.54 16.55 5.68
N ASP A 186 -13.55 15.40 6.35
CA ASP A 186 -12.34 14.76 6.83
C ASP A 186 -11.44 14.29 5.68
N ALA A 187 -12.01 13.69 4.65
CA ALA A 187 -11.27 13.27 3.46
C ALA A 187 -10.62 14.48 2.74
N VAL A 188 -11.34 15.58 2.60
CA VAL A 188 -10.81 16.84 2.02
C VAL A 188 -9.70 17.40 2.89
N ARG A 189 -9.87 17.45 4.22
CA ARG A 189 -8.85 17.94 5.15
C ARG A 189 -7.55 17.13 5.03
N VAL A 190 -7.63 15.80 4.98
CA VAL A 190 -6.45 14.94 4.84
C VAL A 190 -5.80 15.13 3.46
N ARG A 191 -6.57 15.21 2.38
CA ARG A 191 -6.04 15.54 1.05
C ARG A 191 -5.25 16.87 1.09
N ASP A 192 -5.82 17.90 1.67
CA ASP A 192 -5.18 19.22 1.74
C ASP A 192 -3.89 19.19 2.59
N GLN A 193 -3.84 18.34 3.63
CA GLN A 193 -2.62 18.11 4.39
C GLN A 193 -1.53 17.41 3.57
N ILE A 194 -1.90 16.40 2.76
CA ILE A 194 -0.97 15.73 1.83
C ILE A 194 -0.41 16.77 0.84
N GLU A 195 -1.26 17.57 0.24
CA GLU A 195 -0.84 18.59 -0.75
C GLU A 195 0.04 19.68 -0.12
N LYS A 196 -0.25 20.10 1.12
CA LYS A 196 0.57 21.05 1.89
C LYS A 196 1.96 20.50 2.23
N SER A 197 2.12 19.19 2.35
CA SER A 197 3.46 18.58 2.52
C SER A 197 4.29 18.58 1.23
N GLY A 198 3.72 19.02 0.11
CA GLY A 198 4.35 18.99 -1.21
C GLY A 198 4.12 17.68 -1.97
N CYS A 199 3.39 16.73 -1.40
CA CYS A 199 3.08 15.46 -2.04
C CYS A 199 1.83 15.59 -2.93
N LYS A 200 1.90 15.11 -4.16
CA LYS A 200 0.75 15.10 -5.07
C LYS A 200 -0.21 13.98 -4.72
N VAL A 201 -1.51 14.28 -4.54
CA VAL A 201 -2.52 13.23 -4.42
C VAL A 201 -2.80 12.62 -5.81
N LEU A 202 -2.45 11.35 -6.00
CA LEU A 202 -2.67 10.61 -7.25
C LEU A 202 -4.12 10.16 -7.39
N GLY A 203 -4.80 9.92 -6.28
CA GLY A 203 -6.19 9.51 -6.24
C GLY A 203 -6.63 9.00 -4.87
N ALA A 204 -7.89 8.57 -4.80
CA ALA A 204 -8.44 7.93 -3.62
C ALA A 204 -9.01 6.56 -3.96
N VAL A 205 -8.88 5.63 -3.01
CA VAL A 205 -9.48 4.28 -3.05
C VAL A 205 -10.63 4.25 -2.08
N LEU A 206 -11.84 4.04 -2.58
CA LEU A 206 -13.00 3.79 -1.73
C LEU A 206 -13.04 2.29 -1.40
N ASN A 207 -12.68 1.96 -0.16
CA ASN A 207 -12.60 0.58 0.33
C ASN A 207 -13.90 0.16 1.03
N ARG A 208 -14.11 -1.15 1.20
CA ARG A 208 -15.26 -1.75 1.90
C ARG A 208 -16.63 -1.30 1.37
N VAL A 209 -16.71 -1.10 0.06
CA VAL A 209 -17.98 -0.72 -0.57
C VAL A 209 -18.96 -1.88 -0.49
N SER A 210 -20.07 -1.71 0.26
CA SER A 210 -21.13 -2.69 0.35
C SER A 210 -21.82 -2.86 -1.02
N ARG A 211 -21.86 -4.06 -1.52
CA ARG A 211 -22.69 -4.44 -2.67
C ARG A 211 -24.11 -4.67 -2.20
N GLY A 212 -24.84 -3.58 -1.91
CA GLY A 212 -26.26 -3.70 -1.58
C GLY A 212 -27.06 -4.26 -2.74
N SER A 213 -27.91 -5.21 -2.46
CA SER A 213 -28.97 -5.68 -3.34
C SER A 213 -29.98 -4.53 -3.57
N GLY A 214 -29.72 -3.69 -4.55
CA GLY A 214 -30.69 -2.78 -5.10
C GLY A 214 -30.86 -1.42 -4.39
N LYS A 215 -30.68 -0.36 -5.15
CA LYS A 215 -31.01 1.06 -4.90
C LYS A 215 -29.96 1.94 -4.21
N GLY A 216 -28.65 1.70 -4.40
CA GLY A 216 -27.62 2.70 -4.13
C GLY A 216 -27.30 3.52 -5.39
N TYR A 217 -26.95 4.78 -5.24
CA TYR A 217 -26.67 5.79 -6.29
C TYR A 217 -25.61 5.34 -7.34
N TYR A 218 -24.80 4.33 -7.04
CA TYR A 218 -23.83 3.72 -7.95
C TYR A 218 -24.38 2.57 -8.81
N GLY A 219 -25.47 1.93 -8.42
CA GLY A 219 -26.09 0.82 -9.20
C GLY A 219 -26.71 1.25 -10.52
N SER A 220 -27.14 2.52 -10.62
CA SER A 220 -27.84 3.04 -11.79
C SER A 220 -26.94 3.42 -12.96
N LYS A 221 -25.68 3.82 -12.73
CA LYS A 221 -24.78 4.29 -13.78
C LYS A 221 -23.88 3.20 -14.37
N TYR A 222 -23.60 2.12 -13.60
CA TYR A 222 -22.83 0.96 -14.05
C TYR A 222 -23.70 -0.24 -14.43
N GLY A 223 -24.99 -0.24 -14.09
CA GLY A 223 -25.95 -1.30 -14.45
C GLY A 223 -26.19 -1.47 -15.96
N ARG A 224 -25.74 -0.51 -16.77
CA ARG A 224 -25.86 -0.59 -18.24
C ARG A 224 -24.77 -1.46 -18.89
N TYR A 225 -23.67 -1.76 -18.18
CA TYR A 225 -22.64 -2.70 -18.62
C TYR A 225 -22.90 -4.15 -18.18
N GLY A 226 -23.90 -4.40 -17.34
CA GLY A 226 -24.30 -5.74 -16.86
C GLY A 226 -24.98 -6.63 -17.90
N LYS A 227 -25.15 -6.20 -19.13
CA LYS A 227 -25.73 -7.02 -20.22
C LYS A 227 -24.70 -7.90 -20.95
N TYR A 228 -23.44 -7.91 -20.53
CA TYR A 228 -22.43 -8.87 -21.00
C TYR A 228 -22.34 -10.11 -20.09
N GLY A 229 -23.48 -10.60 -19.59
CA GLY A 229 -23.61 -11.85 -18.85
C GLY A 229 -23.33 -13.13 -19.68
N LYS A 230 -22.38 -13.08 -20.62
CA LYS A 230 -21.95 -14.25 -21.40
C LYS A 230 -20.47 -14.60 -21.27
N TYR A 231 -19.74 -14.01 -20.31
CA TYR A 231 -18.34 -14.34 -20.07
C TYR A 231 -18.12 -15.49 -19.06
N SER A 232 -19.18 -16.16 -18.57
CA SER A 232 -19.04 -17.36 -17.74
C SER A 232 -18.53 -18.59 -18.53
N ARG A 233 -18.06 -18.40 -19.75
CA ARG A 233 -17.57 -19.50 -20.61
C ARG A 233 -16.05 -19.63 -20.62
N TYR A 234 -15.31 -18.76 -19.93
CA TYR A 234 -13.84 -18.83 -19.86
C TYR A 234 -13.30 -19.69 -18.71
N ASP A 235 -14.13 -20.01 -17.72
CA ASP A 235 -13.74 -20.94 -16.63
C ASP A 235 -13.61 -22.42 -17.08
N LYS A 236 -13.88 -22.73 -18.34
CA LYS A 236 -13.86 -24.10 -18.85
C LYS A 236 -12.57 -24.52 -19.56
N TYR A 237 -11.62 -23.59 -19.76
CA TYR A 237 -10.35 -23.90 -20.48
C TYR A 237 -9.16 -24.21 -19.57
N GLY A 238 -9.35 -24.21 -18.24
CA GLY A 238 -8.30 -24.52 -17.27
C GLY A 238 -8.15 -26.03 -16.91
N LYS A 239 -8.85 -26.95 -17.57
CA LYS A 239 -8.86 -28.37 -17.17
C LYS A 239 -8.38 -29.37 -18.23
N TYR A 240 -7.63 -28.97 -19.23
CA TYR A 240 -6.95 -29.91 -20.13
C TYR A 240 -5.54 -29.41 -20.42
N GLY A 241 -4.57 -30.00 -19.72
CA GLY A 241 -3.15 -29.87 -19.98
C GLY A 241 -2.42 -30.89 -19.14
N ILE A 242 -2.06 -31.97 -19.79
CA ILE A 242 -1.21 -33.08 -19.37
C ILE A 242 0.14 -32.57 -18.86
#